data_89eeed00de36831d0973ae5e209a3d9d
#
_entry.id   89eeed00de36831d0973ae5e209a3d9d
#
_cell.length_a   1.000
_cell.length_b   1.000
_cell.length_c   1.000
_cell.angle_alpha   90.00
_cell.angle_beta   90.00
_cell.angle_gamma   90.00
#
_symmetry.space_group_name_H-M   'P 1'
#
loop_
_entity.id
_entity.type
_entity.pdbx_description
1 polymer ?
#
loop_
_entity_poly.entity_id
_entity_poly.type
_entity_poly.pdbx_seq_one_letter_code
_entity_poly.pdbx_strand_id
1 'polypeptide(L)'
;MMEVAAHRGNVEGFPENTMPAFESAYSLGVDMIELDLRMTKDGEIVVIHDPSVDRTSDGHGLVSDMTLAELKELDFGIKTGEKFRGTRIPTFREFLELTRRDDKMQFNFELKDYIHDKGEKFALESASKAIALFEEYGLADRLYINSFEGDLLLWIDKTYRHKYRLHGYYPYKIMGNTAALDVLYCICMFNVTYNESGKAIWNSDPICAKEQYDEVREKGIHPWVGAGAVTEEQILRGYKNGGELITTNHPAEVMRILAKHGLR
;
A
#
# COMPACT_ATOMS: atom_id res chain seq x y z
N MET A 1 -20.88 0.17 -6.53
CA MET A 1 -20.35 -0.66 -5.42
C MET A 1 -18.99 -0.08 -5.06
N MET A 2 -18.50 -0.30 -3.85
CA MET A 2 -17.20 0.17 -3.37
C MET A 2 -16.29 -1.02 -3.09
N GLU A 3 -15.10 -1.03 -3.67
CA GLU A 3 -14.12 -2.08 -3.45
C GLU A 3 -13.37 -1.89 -2.12
N VAL A 4 -12.86 -2.98 -1.54
CA VAL A 4 -12.16 -2.99 -0.25
C VAL A 4 -10.75 -3.56 -0.43
N ALA A 5 -9.75 -2.74 -0.08
CA ALA A 5 -8.36 -3.14 -0.02
C ALA A 5 -7.93 -3.38 1.44
N ALA A 6 -7.41 -4.56 1.74
CA ALA A 6 -6.81 -4.89 3.03
C ALA A 6 -5.41 -4.29 3.14
N HIS A 7 -5.25 -3.23 3.95
CA HIS A 7 -4.01 -2.50 4.17
C HIS A 7 -3.00 -3.37 4.93
N ARG A 8 -1.90 -3.74 4.28
CA ARG A 8 -0.87 -4.66 4.79
C ARG A 8 -1.41 -6.05 5.13
N GLY A 9 -2.44 -6.50 4.38
CA GLY A 9 -3.24 -7.68 4.70
C GLY A 9 -4.33 -7.39 5.74
N ASN A 10 -4.92 -8.43 6.33
CA ASN A 10 -5.87 -8.27 7.43
C ASN A 10 -5.12 -8.08 8.74
N VAL A 11 -4.87 -6.84 9.13
CA VAL A 11 -4.15 -6.51 10.37
C VAL A 11 -5.03 -6.55 11.62
N GLU A 12 -6.34 -6.81 11.46
CA GLU A 12 -7.25 -6.98 12.60
C GLU A 12 -6.98 -8.31 13.30
N GLY A 13 -6.03 -8.28 14.22
CA GLY A 13 -5.59 -9.44 15.01
C GLY A 13 -4.52 -10.31 14.34
N PHE A 14 -3.91 -9.85 13.24
CA PHE A 14 -2.77 -10.48 12.57
C PHE A 14 -1.59 -9.50 12.43
N PRO A 15 -0.33 -9.99 12.43
CA PRO A 15 0.82 -9.11 12.22
C PRO A 15 0.85 -8.56 10.80
N GLU A 16 0.98 -7.23 10.67
CA GLU A 16 0.99 -6.55 9.36
C GLU A 16 2.10 -7.06 8.43
N ASN A 17 1.84 -7.03 7.12
CA ASN A 17 2.82 -7.39 6.09
C ASN A 17 3.41 -8.80 6.27
N THR A 18 2.62 -9.75 6.77
CA THR A 18 3.04 -11.15 6.96
C THR A 18 2.10 -12.13 6.26
N MET A 19 2.59 -13.35 6.00
CA MET A 19 1.78 -14.39 5.35
C MET A 19 0.45 -14.67 6.10
N PRO A 20 0.42 -14.78 7.45
CA PRO A 20 -0.86 -14.93 8.17
C PRO A 20 -1.87 -13.81 7.90
N ALA A 21 -1.42 -12.53 7.80
CA ALA A 21 -2.31 -11.41 7.49
C ALA A 21 -2.85 -11.47 6.05
N PHE A 22 -2.00 -11.88 5.10
CA PHE A 22 -2.40 -12.02 3.70
C PHE A 22 -3.35 -13.20 3.48
N GLU A 23 -3.09 -14.35 4.09
CA GLU A 23 -3.98 -15.51 4.04
C GLU A 23 -5.33 -15.22 4.67
N SER A 24 -5.36 -14.45 5.75
CA SER A 24 -6.59 -13.97 6.36
C SER A 24 -7.36 -13.02 5.44
N ALA A 25 -6.69 -12.08 4.77
CA ALA A 25 -7.31 -11.17 3.79
C ALA A 25 -7.92 -11.95 2.60
N TYR A 26 -7.22 -12.95 2.08
CA TYR A 26 -7.76 -13.87 1.05
C TYR A 26 -9.02 -14.59 1.54
N SER A 27 -9.00 -15.13 2.77
CA SER A 27 -10.11 -15.86 3.35
C SER A 27 -11.35 -14.98 3.58
N LEU A 28 -11.15 -13.67 3.82
CA LEU A 28 -12.23 -12.69 3.92
C LEU A 28 -12.88 -12.38 2.57
N GLY A 29 -12.18 -12.61 1.45
CA GLY A 29 -12.66 -12.27 0.11
C GLY A 29 -12.69 -10.76 -0.13
N VAL A 30 -11.64 -10.03 0.29
CA VAL A 30 -11.42 -8.62 -0.09
C VAL A 30 -11.18 -8.50 -1.59
N ASP A 31 -11.34 -7.32 -2.15
CA ASP A 31 -11.14 -7.10 -3.59
C ASP A 31 -9.66 -6.89 -3.91
N MET A 32 -8.90 -6.37 -2.95
CA MET A 32 -7.49 -6.04 -3.11
C MET A 32 -6.69 -6.30 -1.82
N ILE A 33 -5.43 -6.70 -1.97
CA ILE A 33 -4.45 -6.70 -0.88
C ILE A 33 -3.42 -5.62 -1.17
N GLU A 34 -3.19 -4.77 -0.20
CA GLU A 34 -2.13 -3.78 -0.22
C GLU A 34 -0.95 -4.27 0.63
N LEU A 35 0.28 -3.99 0.20
CA LEU A 35 1.51 -4.34 0.91
C LEU A 35 2.68 -3.43 0.53
N ASP A 36 3.68 -3.39 1.42
CA ASP A 36 4.85 -2.50 1.34
C ASP A 36 6.11 -3.28 0.97
N LEU A 37 6.90 -2.77 0.04
CA LEU A 37 8.11 -3.43 -0.47
C LEU A 37 9.37 -2.62 -0.15
N ARG A 38 10.40 -3.34 0.33
CA ARG A 38 11.76 -2.81 0.55
C ARG A 38 12.81 -3.81 0.11
N MET A 39 13.98 -3.31 -0.23
CA MET A 39 15.13 -4.11 -0.62
C MET A 39 16.10 -4.28 0.55
N THR A 40 16.58 -5.51 0.75
CA THR A 40 17.60 -5.88 1.73
C THR A 40 19.01 -5.48 1.27
N LYS A 41 20.01 -5.62 2.16
CA LYS A 41 21.43 -5.39 1.86
C LYS A 41 21.97 -6.25 0.70
N ASP A 42 21.51 -7.48 0.60
CA ASP A 42 21.90 -8.45 -0.44
C ASP A 42 20.96 -8.45 -1.65
N GLY A 43 20.02 -7.46 -1.70
CA GLY A 43 19.22 -7.16 -2.87
C GLY A 43 17.96 -8.01 -3.04
N GLU A 44 17.48 -8.64 -2.00
CA GLU A 44 16.20 -9.34 -1.99
C GLU A 44 15.06 -8.36 -1.68
N ILE A 45 13.89 -8.56 -2.29
CA ILE A 45 12.70 -7.76 -2.00
C ILE A 45 11.88 -8.45 -0.90
N VAL A 46 11.69 -7.74 0.21
CA VAL A 46 10.91 -8.18 1.38
C VAL A 46 9.69 -7.32 1.60
N VAL A 47 8.72 -7.84 2.35
CA VAL A 47 7.46 -7.15 2.61
C VAL A 47 7.49 -6.55 4.00
N ILE A 48 7.66 -5.23 4.08
CA ILE A 48 7.73 -4.47 5.34
C ILE A 48 7.51 -2.97 5.08
N HIS A 49 6.74 -2.31 5.96
CA HIS A 49 6.44 -0.87 5.83
C HIS A 49 7.64 0.02 6.22
N ASP A 50 8.13 -0.13 7.46
CA ASP A 50 9.13 0.76 8.02
C ASP A 50 10.53 0.50 7.43
N PRO A 51 11.41 1.50 7.38
CA PRO A 51 12.80 1.30 6.97
C PRO A 51 13.59 0.44 7.98
N SER A 52 13.10 0.30 9.23
CA SER A 52 13.70 -0.53 10.27
C SER A 52 12.76 -1.67 10.70
N VAL A 53 13.33 -2.71 11.27
CA VAL A 53 12.60 -3.88 11.81
C VAL A 53 12.04 -3.66 13.21
N ASP A 54 12.37 -2.55 13.86
CA ASP A 54 12.20 -2.29 15.30
C ASP A 54 10.74 -2.34 15.76
N ARG A 55 9.80 -1.81 14.97
CA ARG A 55 8.39 -1.73 15.36
C ARG A 55 7.68 -3.09 15.25
N THR A 56 8.02 -3.87 14.26
CA THR A 56 7.27 -5.08 13.89
C THR A 56 7.96 -6.39 14.24
N SER A 57 9.24 -6.36 14.66
CA SER A 57 9.98 -7.57 15.04
C SER A 57 10.62 -7.48 16.43
N ASP A 58 11.24 -8.57 16.88
CA ASP A 58 12.07 -8.63 18.09
C ASP A 58 13.52 -8.15 17.85
N GLY A 59 13.85 -7.79 16.60
CA GLY A 59 15.16 -7.26 16.22
C GLY A 59 15.25 -5.74 16.18
N HIS A 60 16.43 -5.22 15.78
CA HIS A 60 16.73 -3.79 15.63
C HIS A 60 17.58 -3.54 14.40
N GLY A 61 17.37 -2.42 13.73
CA GLY A 61 18.21 -1.97 12.61
C GLY A 61 17.45 -1.76 11.31
N LEU A 62 18.17 -1.26 10.29
CA LEU A 62 17.60 -0.95 9.00
C LEU A 62 17.53 -2.21 8.11
N VAL A 63 16.43 -2.38 7.40
CA VAL A 63 16.23 -3.46 6.41
C VAL A 63 17.35 -3.45 5.35
N SER A 64 17.74 -2.26 4.87
CA SER A 64 18.80 -2.09 3.87
C SER A 64 20.22 -2.44 4.36
N ASP A 65 20.41 -2.59 5.67
CA ASP A 65 21.70 -2.94 6.28
C ASP A 65 21.79 -4.43 6.64
N MET A 66 20.69 -5.17 6.52
CA MET A 66 20.57 -6.59 6.86
C MET A 66 20.39 -7.42 5.59
N THR A 67 21.02 -8.59 5.57
CA THR A 67 20.77 -9.62 4.56
C THR A 67 19.43 -10.31 4.79
N LEU A 68 18.87 -10.95 3.76
CA LEU A 68 17.66 -11.76 3.92
C LEU A 68 17.83 -12.84 5.00
N ALA A 69 18.99 -13.47 5.07
CA ALA A 69 19.27 -14.49 6.07
C ALA A 69 19.17 -13.95 7.51
N GLU A 70 19.73 -12.77 7.77
CA GLU A 70 19.62 -12.09 9.08
C GLU A 70 18.18 -11.69 9.40
N LEU A 71 17.44 -11.16 8.43
CA LEU A 71 16.02 -10.80 8.60
C LEU A 71 15.14 -12.02 8.89
N LYS A 72 15.42 -13.17 8.29
CA LYS A 72 14.67 -14.42 8.50
C LYS A 72 14.88 -15.04 9.89
N GLU A 73 15.90 -14.63 10.66
CA GLU A 73 16.08 -15.04 12.05
C GLU A 73 15.14 -14.29 13.02
N LEU A 74 14.62 -13.11 12.63
CA LEU A 74 13.78 -12.27 13.47
C LEU A 74 12.34 -12.76 13.51
N ASP A 75 11.67 -12.49 14.64
CA ASP A 75 10.25 -12.83 14.87
C ASP A 75 9.36 -11.59 14.62
N PHE A 76 8.63 -11.59 13.50
CA PHE A 76 7.70 -10.53 13.11
C PHE A 76 6.27 -10.73 13.62
N GLY A 77 6.04 -11.77 14.41
CA GLY A 77 4.72 -12.07 14.98
C GLY A 77 4.60 -11.78 16.46
N ILE A 78 5.72 -11.85 17.20
CA ILE A 78 5.71 -11.81 18.67
C ILE A 78 5.08 -10.53 19.24
N LYS A 79 5.25 -9.38 18.57
CA LYS A 79 4.66 -8.10 19.03
C LYS A 79 3.15 -8.02 18.85
N THR A 80 2.58 -8.83 17.95
CA THR A 80 1.12 -8.93 17.76
C THR A 80 0.51 -9.92 18.76
N GLY A 81 1.26 -10.93 19.19
CA GLY A 81 0.86 -11.87 20.23
C GLY A 81 1.52 -13.23 20.13
N GLU A 82 1.54 -13.95 21.24
CA GLU A 82 2.21 -15.25 21.39
C GLU A 82 1.78 -16.29 20.35
N LYS A 83 0.53 -16.25 19.89
CA LYS A 83 0.00 -17.16 18.85
C LYS A 83 0.70 -17.00 17.49
N PHE A 84 1.39 -15.89 17.28
CA PHE A 84 2.15 -15.59 16.05
C PHE A 84 3.66 -15.70 16.23
N ARG A 85 4.13 -16.14 17.39
CA ARG A 85 5.55 -16.37 17.64
C ARG A 85 6.15 -17.25 16.53
N GLY A 86 7.32 -16.84 16.03
CA GLY A 86 8.02 -17.53 14.94
C GLY A 86 7.56 -17.10 13.53
N THR A 87 6.65 -16.13 13.39
CA THR A 87 6.33 -15.56 12.09
C THR A 87 7.54 -14.84 11.52
N ARG A 88 7.91 -15.20 10.28
CA ARG A 88 9.07 -14.61 9.58
C ARG A 88 8.62 -13.53 8.62
N ILE A 89 9.51 -12.55 8.33
CA ILE A 89 9.30 -11.57 7.27
C ILE A 89 9.11 -12.30 5.94
N PRO A 90 8.06 -12.01 5.14
CA PRO A 90 7.94 -12.58 3.82
C PRO A 90 8.92 -11.93 2.85
N THR A 91 9.51 -12.72 1.95
CA THR A 91 10.01 -12.18 0.69
C THR A 91 8.84 -11.84 -0.21
N PHE A 92 9.05 -10.92 -1.15
CA PHE A 92 8.02 -10.61 -2.13
C PHE A 92 7.67 -11.84 -2.99
N ARG A 93 8.65 -12.71 -3.29
CA ARG A 93 8.42 -13.97 -3.98
C ARG A 93 7.49 -14.91 -3.20
N GLU A 94 7.67 -15.05 -1.89
CA GLU A 94 6.77 -15.85 -1.04
C GLU A 94 5.34 -15.32 -1.07
N PHE A 95 5.16 -14.00 -1.06
CA PHE A 95 3.84 -13.39 -1.24
C PHE A 95 3.26 -13.69 -2.64
N LEU A 96 4.08 -13.57 -3.69
CA LEU A 96 3.64 -13.81 -5.07
C LEU A 96 3.17 -15.25 -5.31
N GLU A 97 3.71 -16.25 -4.60
CA GLU A 97 3.18 -17.62 -4.65
C GLU A 97 1.71 -17.69 -4.15
N LEU A 98 1.33 -16.84 -3.18
CA LEU A 98 -0.05 -16.74 -2.73
C LEU A 98 -1.00 -16.27 -3.85
N THR A 99 -0.52 -15.40 -4.75
CA THR A 99 -1.34 -14.83 -5.84
C THR A 99 -1.80 -15.84 -6.88
N ARG A 100 -1.22 -17.04 -6.90
CA ARG A 100 -1.60 -18.14 -7.79
C ARG A 100 -2.91 -18.83 -7.38
N ARG A 101 -3.47 -18.51 -6.21
CA ARG A 101 -4.69 -19.14 -5.67
C ARG A 101 -5.95 -18.78 -6.45
N ASP A 102 -5.96 -17.58 -7.04
CA ASP A 102 -7.07 -17.12 -7.90
C ASP A 102 -6.57 -16.08 -8.92
N ASP A 103 -7.44 -15.73 -9.88
CA ASP A 103 -7.17 -14.77 -10.95
C ASP A 103 -7.93 -13.43 -10.78
N LYS A 104 -8.65 -13.23 -9.66
CA LYS A 104 -9.53 -12.07 -9.43
C LYS A 104 -8.95 -11.06 -8.43
N MET A 105 -8.25 -11.54 -7.39
CA MET A 105 -7.66 -10.68 -6.37
C MET A 105 -6.73 -9.65 -7.01
N GLN A 106 -6.95 -8.39 -6.68
CA GLN A 106 -6.08 -7.29 -7.10
C GLN A 106 -5.00 -7.02 -6.03
N PHE A 107 -3.93 -6.35 -6.43
CA PHE A 107 -2.80 -6.06 -5.57
C PHE A 107 -2.36 -4.61 -5.72
N ASN A 108 -1.99 -4.00 -4.59
CA ASN A 108 -1.44 -2.65 -4.54
C ASN A 108 -0.07 -2.73 -3.85
N PHE A 109 1.01 -2.55 -4.61
CA PHE A 109 2.39 -2.68 -4.11
C PHE A 109 2.99 -1.31 -3.90
N GLU A 110 3.22 -0.93 -2.63
CA GLU A 110 3.89 0.31 -2.31
C GLU A 110 5.41 0.15 -2.30
N LEU A 111 6.08 0.91 -3.17
CA LEU A 111 7.53 0.99 -3.23
C LEU A 111 8.02 2.00 -2.19
N LYS A 112 8.61 1.49 -1.09
CA LYS A 112 9.04 2.28 0.08
C LYS A 112 10.48 2.75 0.05
N ASP A 113 11.28 2.30 -0.90
CA ASP A 113 12.66 2.76 -1.05
C ASP A 113 12.68 4.00 -1.94
N TYR A 114 12.54 5.16 -1.31
CA TYR A 114 12.41 6.45 -1.98
C TYR A 114 13.78 7.01 -2.42
N ILE A 115 13.79 7.74 -3.53
CA ILE A 115 15.00 8.38 -4.09
C ILE A 115 15.59 9.37 -3.09
N HIS A 116 14.74 10.15 -2.42
CA HIS A 116 15.19 11.16 -1.45
C HIS A 116 15.78 10.56 -0.17
N ASP A 117 15.40 9.34 0.21
CA ASP A 117 15.88 8.65 1.43
C ASP A 117 17.08 7.76 1.17
N LYS A 118 17.06 7.00 0.06
CA LYS A 118 18.02 5.93 -0.24
C LYS A 118 19.00 6.28 -1.36
N GLY A 119 18.75 7.39 -2.06
CA GLY A 119 19.45 7.76 -3.29
C GLY A 119 18.91 7.00 -4.51
N GLU A 120 19.04 7.67 -5.67
CA GLU A 120 18.45 7.23 -6.93
C GLU A 120 18.83 5.78 -7.30
N LYS A 121 20.11 5.44 -7.22
CA LYS A 121 20.58 4.10 -7.61
C LYS A 121 19.88 2.98 -6.83
N PHE A 122 19.79 3.11 -5.50
CA PHE A 122 19.17 2.08 -4.65
C PHE A 122 17.67 1.99 -4.90
N ALA A 123 16.99 3.13 -4.94
CA ALA A 123 15.54 3.19 -5.14
C ALA A 123 15.12 2.60 -6.50
N LEU A 124 15.83 2.96 -7.59
CA LEU A 124 15.54 2.42 -8.90
C LEU A 124 15.89 0.94 -9.06
N GLU A 125 16.93 0.46 -8.38
CA GLU A 125 17.25 -0.97 -8.32
C GLU A 125 16.16 -1.75 -7.59
N SER A 126 15.73 -1.27 -6.41
CA SER A 126 14.62 -1.87 -5.63
C SER A 126 13.34 -1.96 -6.46
N ALA A 127 12.93 -0.84 -7.07
CA ALA A 127 11.75 -0.80 -7.93
C ALA A 127 11.86 -1.76 -9.13
N SER A 128 13.01 -1.78 -9.81
CA SER A 128 13.22 -2.66 -10.96
C SER A 128 13.13 -4.14 -10.58
N LYS A 129 13.70 -4.54 -9.44
CA LYS A 129 13.65 -5.92 -8.95
C LYS A 129 12.22 -6.32 -8.55
N ALA A 130 11.49 -5.44 -7.85
CA ALA A 130 10.09 -5.69 -7.53
C ALA A 130 9.24 -5.85 -8.79
N ILE A 131 9.42 -4.98 -9.78
CA ILE A 131 8.71 -5.03 -11.07
C ILE A 131 9.03 -6.33 -11.82
N ALA A 132 10.29 -6.73 -11.90
CA ALA A 132 10.69 -7.96 -12.57
C ALA A 132 10.04 -9.20 -11.92
N LEU A 133 9.95 -9.22 -10.58
CA LEU A 133 9.31 -10.32 -9.86
C LEU A 133 7.83 -10.45 -10.22
N PHE A 134 7.03 -9.40 -10.14
CA PHE A 134 5.61 -9.55 -10.49
C PHE A 134 5.36 -9.78 -11.98
N GLU A 135 6.24 -9.33 -12.86
CA GLU A 135 6.20 -9.68 -14.30
C GLU A 135 6.39 -11.19 -14.52
N GLU A 136 7.33 -11.79 -13.79
CA GLU A 136 7.54 -13.25 -13.78
C GLU A 136 6.24 -14.02 -13.44
N TYR A 137 5.40 -13.45 -12.56
CA TYR A 137 4.12 -14.03 -12.14
C TYR A 137 2.92 -13.62 -13.00
N GLY A 138 3.11 -12.79 -14.01
CA GLY A 138 2.06 -12.40 -14.95
C GLY A 138 0.96 -11.51 -14.34
N LEU A 139 1.28 -10.67 -13.36
CA LEU A 139 0.30 -9.90 -12.57
C LEU A 139 -0.02 -8.51 -13.13
N ALA A 140 0.52 -8.12 -14.28
CA ALA A 140 0.41 -6.74 -14.79
C ALA A 140 -1.03 -6.19 -14.84
N ASP A 141 -2.02 -7.02 -15.16
CA ASP A 141 -3.42 -6.61 -15.27
C ASP A 141 -4.17 -6.53 -13.93
N ARG A 142 -3.60 -7.08 -12.86
CA ARG A 142 -4.20 -7.16 -11.52
C ARG A 142 -3.52 -6.31 -10.48
N LEU A 143 -2.59 -5.46 -10.91
CA LEU A 143 -1.70 -4.76 -10.00
C LEU A 143 -1.79 -3.25 -10.17
N TYR A 144 -1.58 -2.58 -9.04
CA TYR A 144 -1.31 -1.16 -8.92
C TYR A 144 0.06 -0.98 -8.27
N ILE A 145 0.89 -0.09 -8.81
CA ILE A 145 2.17 0.29 -8.21
C ILE A 145 1.99 1.64 -7.56
N ASN A 146 2.25 1.73 -6.26
CA ASN A 146 2.14 2.98 -5.57
C ASN A 146 3.47 3.46 -4.96
N SER A 147 3.58 4.77 -4.78
CA SER A 147 4.65 5.43 -4.05
C SER A 147 4.22 6.81 -3.59
N PHE A 148 4.71 7.22 -2.42
CA PHE A 148 4.62 8.62 -1.98
C PHE A 148 5.59 9.55 -2.74
N GLU A 149 6.42 9.02 -3.63
CA GLU A 149 7.40 9.80 -4.37
C GLU A 149 7.04 9.91 -5.84
N GLY A 150 6.67 11.14 -6.27
CA GLY A 150 6.26 11.43 -7.64
C GLY A 150 7.36 11.17 -8.67
N ASP A 151 8.63 11.43 -8.33
CA ASP A 151 9.75 11.17 -9.23
C ASP A 151 9.93 9.68 -9.54
N LEU A 152 9.70 8.81 -8.54
CA LEU A 152 9.74 7.36 -8.75
C LEU A 152 8.60 6.89 -9.66
N LEU A 153 7.38 7.42 -9.48
CA LEU A 153 6.24 7.11 -10.34
C LEU A 153 6.48 7.55 -11.79
N LEU A 154 6.99 8.76 -12.00
CA LEU A 154 7.36 9.26 -13.32
C LEU A 154 8.45 8.41 -14.00
N TRP A 155 9.45 7.98 -13.22
CA TRP A 155 10.48 7.08 -13.73
C TRP A 155 9.92 5.73 -14.16
N ILE A 156 9.01 5.13 -13.38
CA ILE A 156 8.35 3.86 -13.71
C ILE A 156 7.54 4.02 -15.00
N ASP A 157 6.71 5.04 -15.07
CA ASP A 157 5.87 5.31 -16.25
C ASP A 157 6.71 5.41 -17.53
N LYS A 158 7.76 6.23 -17.51
CA LYS A 158 8.67 6.41 -18.64
C LYS A 158 9.43 5.13 -19.00
N THR A 159 9.97 4.42 -17.99
CA THR A 159 10.82 3.23 -18.19
C THR A 159 10.02 2.07 -18.76
N TYR A 160 8.80 1.87 -18.26
CA TYR A 160 7.92 0.75 -18.66
C TYR A 160 6.83 1.17 -19.65
N ARG A 161 6.93 2.39 -20.24
CA ARG A 161 6.10 2.86 -21.37
C ARG A 161 4.60 2.82 -21.07
N HIS A 162 4.18 3.40 -19.96
CA HIS A 162 2.78 3.50 -19.51
C HIS A 162 2.10 2.12 -19.33
N LYS A 163 2.86 1.10 -18.96
CA LYS A 163 2.36 -0.27 -18.85
C LYS A 163 1.49 -0.51 -17.62
N TYR A 164 1.77 0.20 -16.52
CA TYR A 164 1.18 -0.11 -15.22
C TYR A 164 0.20 0.95 -14.75
N ARG A 165 -0.78 0.53 -13.92
CA ARG A 165 -1.64 1.45 -13.20
C ARG A 165 -0.85 2.02 -12.02
N LEU A 166 -0.57 3.32 -12.06
CA LEU A 166 0.17 4.00 -11.02
C LEU A 166 -0.79 4.63 -10.01
N HIS A 167 -0.49 4.47 -8.75
CA HIS A 167 -1.25 4.96 -7.63
C HIS A 167 -0.45 6.00 -6.86
N GLY A 168 -1.02 7.18 -6.67
CA GLY A 168 -0.43 8.29 -5.93
C GLY A 168 -1.26 8.72 -4.74
N TYR A 169 -0.97 9.90 -4.19
CA TYR A 169 -1.58 10.40 -2.97
C TYR A 169 -2.03 11.85 -3.09
N TYR A 170 -3.21 12.16 -2.54
CA TYR A 170 -3.75 13.50 -2.36
C TYR A 170 -3.57 13.95 -0.89
N PRO A 171 -3.27 15.22 -0.60
CA PRO A 171 -3.05 16.30 -1.56
C PRO A 171 -1.75 16.10 -2.33
N TYR A 172 -1.75 16.45 -3.61
CA TYR A 172 -0.66 16.19 -4.56
C TYR A 172 0.74 16.58 -4.07
N LYS A 173 0.81 17.64 -3.25
CA LYS A 173 2.07 18.11 -2.66
C LYS A 173 2.78 17.05 -1.81
N ILE A 174 2.04 16.04 -1.30
CA ILE A 174 2.61 14.98 -0.46
C ILE A 174 3.60 14.10 -1.24
N MET A 175 3.45 14.04 -2.58
CA MET A 175 4.32 13.26 -3.47
C MET A 175 5.59 14.01 -3.90
N GLY A 176 5.80 15.26 -3.44
CA GLY A 176 6.92 16.10 -3.85
C GLY A 176 6.75 16.63 -5.28
N ASN A 177 6.92 15.79 -6.29
CA ASN A 177 6.78 16.15 -7.70
C ASN A 177 5.34 15.97 -8.19
N THR A 178 4.64 17.09 -8.41
CA THR A 178 3.23 17.10 -8.86
C THR A 178 3.05 16.76 -10.35
N ALA A 179 4.11 16.72 -11.16
CA ALA A 179 4.01 16.26 -12.55
C ALA A 179 3.61 14.77 -12.63
N ALA A 180 3.77 14.01 -11.54
CA ALA A 180 3.28 12.63 -11.45
C ALA A 180 1.77 12.51 -11.68
N LEU A 181 0.99 13.59 -11.49
CA LEU A 181 -0.47 13.58 -11.76
C LEU A 181 -0.82 13.14 -13.18
N ASP A 182 0.02 13.48 -14.15
CA ASP A 182 -0.24 13.18 -15.56
C ASP A 182 -0.14 11.69 -15.89
N VAL A 183 0.41 10.89 -14.97
CA VAL A 183 0.64 9.44 -15.15
C VAL A 183 -0.15 8.57 -14.15
N LEU A 184 -0.91 9.18 -13.24
CA LEU A 184 -1.67 8.42 -12.25
C LEU A 184 -2.94 7.81 -12.84
N TYR A 185 -3.17 6.54 -12.51
CA TYR A 185 -4.47 5.89 -12.70
C TYR A 185 -5.42 6.17 -11.53
N CYS A 186 -4.94 6.06 -10.30
CA CYS A 186 -5.74 6.28 -9.09
C CYS A 186 -4.95 7.04 -8.02
N ILE A 187 -5.67 7.55 -7.03
CA ILE A 187 -5.08 8.34 -5.96
C ILE A 187 -5.78 8.09 -4.62
N CYS A 188 -5.01 7.84 -3.57
CA CYS A 188 -5.54 7.74 -2.21
C CYS A 188 -5.74 9.14 -1.62
N MET A 189 -6.97 9.42 -1.19
CA MET A 189 -7.40 10.73 -0.68
C MET A 189 -7.12 10.85 0.82
N PHE A 190 -6.19 11.73 1.21
CA PHE A 190 -5.94 12.08 2.60
C PHE A 190 -6.39 13.51 2.90
N ASN A 191 -7.15 13.70 3.97
CA ASN A 191 -7.53 15.03 4.42
C ASN A 191 -6.37 15.65 5.21
N VAL A 192 -5.43 16.25 4.47
CA VAL A 192 -4.22 16.88 4.99
C VAL A 192 -4.21 18.35 4.59
N THR A 193 -3.89 19.23 5.54
CA THR A 193 -3.60 20.63 5.32
C THR A 193 -2.12 20.92 5.53
N TYR A 194 -1.65 22.08 5.15
CA TYR A 194 -0.27 22.50 5.36
C TYR A 194 -0.24 23.80 6.16
N ASN A 195 0.61 23.86 7.18
CA ASN A 195 0.83 25.10 7.92
C ASN A 195 1.72 26.09 7.12
N GLU A 196 1.96 27.28 7.69
CA GLU A 196 2.77 28.34 7.08
C GLU A 196 4.21 27.89 6.74
N SER A 197 4.77 26.95 7.51
CA SER A 197 6.09 26.38 7.25
C SER A 197 6.08 25.26 6.20
N GLY A 198 4.92 24.92 5.65
CA GLY A 198 4.76 23.85 4.65
C GLY A 198 4.74 22.44 5.24
N LYS A 199 4.63 22.29 6.57
CA LYS A 199 4.50 20.99 7.23
C LYS A 199 3.08 20.46 7.10
N ALA A 200 2.94 19.20 6.72
CA ALA A 200 1.66 18.50 6.63
C ALA A 200 1.00 18.34 8.02
N ILE A 201 -0.28 18.64 8.09
CA ILE A 201 -1.15 18.45 9.27
C ILE A 201 -2.27 17.50 8.86
N TRP A 202 -2.29 16.33 9.47
CA TRP A 202 -3.35 15.33 9.31
C TRP A 202 -4.58 15.80 10.09
N ASN A 203 -5.69 16.02 9.40
CA ASN A 203 -6.92 16.45 10.04
C ASN A 203 -7.56 15.28 10.81
N SER A 204 -8.27 15.58 11.88
CA SER A 204 -8.97 14.57 12.70
C SER A 204 -10.08 13.84 11.92
N ASP A 205 -10.70 14.51 10.97
CA ASP A 205 -11.59 13.88 10.01
C ASP A 205 -10.77 13.42 8.78
N PRO A 206 -10.66 12.12 8.51
CA PRO A 206 -9.82 11.61 7.43
C PRO A 206 -10.45 11.78 6.04
N ILE A 207 -11.74 12.13 5.94
CA ILE A 207 -12.46 12.20 4.67
C ILE A 207 -12.36 13.59 4.07
N CYS A 208 -11.84 13.67 2.86
CA CYS A 208 -11.80 14.88 2.05
C CYS A 208 -13.21 15.37 1.71
N ALA A 209 -13.37 16.68 1.45
CA ALA A 209 -14.61 17.25 0.95
C ALA A 209 -14.96 16.69 -0.45
N LYS A 210 -16.26 16.72 -0.79
CA LYS A 210 -16.74 16.20 -2.08
C LYS A 210 -16.06 16.87 -3.27
N GLU A 211 -15.87 18.18 -3.18
CA GLU A 211 -15.22 19.00 -4.21
C GLU A 211 -13.81 18.53 -4.55
N GLN A 212 -13.08 17.99 -3.55
CA GLN A 212 -11.74 17.44 -3.75
C GLN A 212 -11.79 16.09 -4.50
N TYR A 213 -12.81 15.26 -4.24
CA TYR A 213 -13.05 14.05 -5.03
C TYR A 213 -13.46 14.36 -6.47
N ASP A 214 -14.30 15.40 -6.65
CA ASP A 214 -14.73 15.86 -7.97
C ASP A 214 -13.53 16.40 -8.78
N GLU A 215 -12.66 17.23 -8.16
CA GLU A 215 -11.42 17.72 -8.78
C GLU A 215 -10.54 16.58 -9.30
N VAL A 216 -10.37 15.52 -8.51
CA VAL A 216 -9.56 14.35 -8.89
C VAL A 216 -10.19 13.64 -10.09
N ARG A 217 -11.50 13.41 -10.08
CA ARG A 217 -12.22 12.75 -11.18
C ARG A 217 -12.22 13.58 -12.47
N GLU A 218 -12.30 14.90 -12.38
CA GLU A 218 -12.19 15.80 -13.54
C GLU A 218 -10.84 15.67 -14.27
N LYS A 219 -9.80 15.24 -13.55
CA LYS A 219 -8.49 14.91 -14.15
C LYS A 219 -8.43 13.50 -14.74
N GLY A 220 -9.50 12.72 -14.66
CA GLY A 220 -9.53 11.32 -15.11
C GLY A 220 -8.85 10.34 -14.14
N ILE A 221 -8.60 10.75 -12.90
CA ILE A 221 -7.95 9.93 -11.88
C ILE A 221 -9.03 9.31 -10.97
N HIS A 222 -8.89 8.02 -10.61
CA HIS A 222 -9.82 7.30 -9.75
C HIS A 222 -9.54 7.56 -8.26
N PRO A 223 -10.43 8.23 -7.50
CA PRO A 223 -10.19 8.54 -6.09
C PRO A 223 -10.49 7.36 -5.19
N TRP A 224 -9.57 7.04 -4.29
CA TRP A 224 -9.70 6.02 -3.26
C TRP A 224 -9.76 6.63 -1.86
N VAL A 225 -10.43 5.98 -0.93
CA VAL A 225 -10.51 6.40 0.47
C VAL A 225 -9.33 5.80 1.24
N GLY A 226 -8.61 6.66 1.97
CA GLY A 226 -7.46 6.23 2.77
C GLY A 226 -7.82 5.45 4.03
N ALA A 227 -6.84 4.75 4.60
CA ALA A 227 -6.99 3.84 5.74
C ALA A 227 -7.45 4.51 7.07
N GLY A 228 -7.54 5.83 7.10
CA GLY A 228 -8.01 6.58 8.27
C GLY A 228 -9.53 6.55 8.49
N ALA A 229 -10.33 6.11 7.50
CA ALA A 229 -11.79 6.00 7.64
C ALA A 229 -12.14 4.74 8.45
N VAL A 230 -12.56 4.93 9.70
CA VAL A 230 -12.79 3.82 10.66
C VAL A 230 -14.23 3.75 11.19
N THR A 231 -15.05 4.79 10.99
CA THR A 231 -16.46 4.78 11.40
C THR A 231 -17.41 4.55 10.23
N GLU A 232 -18.59 3.97 10.49
CA GLU A 232 -19.64 3.78 9.47
C GLU A 232 -19.97 5.09 8.74
N GLU A 233 -20.06 6.22 9.46
CA GLU A 233 -20.31 7.54 8.87
C GLU A 233 -19.19 7.94 7.90
N GLN A 234 -17.92 7.80 8.30
CA GLN A 234 -16.78 8.15 7.46
C GLN A 234 -16.72 7.30 6.20
N ILE A 235 -16.92 5.98 6.31
CA ILE A 235 -16.93 5.04 5.19
C ILE A 235 -18.02 5.42 4.19
N LEU A 236 -19.25 5.64 4.66
CA LEU A 236 -20.38 6.02 3.81
C LEU A 236 -20.19 7.41 3.18
N ARG A 237 -19.59 8.34 3.90
CA ARG A 237 -19.27 9.67 3.37
C ARG A 237 -18.19 9.59 2.29
N GLY A 238 -17.13 8.80 2.50
CA GLY A 238 -16.12 8.55 1.48
C GLY A 238 -16.72 8.01 0.18
N TYR A 239 -17.63 7.03 0.28
CA TYR A 239 -18.39 6.52 -0.86
C TYR A 239 -19.26 7.60 -1.52
N LYS A 240 -20.06 8.34 -0.74
CA LYS A 240 -20.94 9.41 -1.26
C LYS A 240 -20.17 10.53 -1.94
N ASN A 241 -18.97 10.83 -1.47
CA ASN A 241 -18.09 11.81 -2.08
C ASN A 241 -17.46 11.31 -3.39
N GLY A 242 -17.56 9.99 -3.66
CA GLY A 242 -17.14 9.39 -4.91
C GLY A 242 -15.88 8.54 -4.82
N GLY A 243 -15.50 8.10 -3.62
CA GLY A 243 -14.47 7.09 -3.45
C GLY A 243 -14.90 5.75 -4.06
N GLU A 244 -14.05 5.17 -4.88
CA GLU A 244 -14.33 3.92 -5.63
C GLU A 244 -13.84 2.69 -4.88
N LEU A 245 -12.75 2.84 -4.13
CA LEU A 245 -12.14 1.82 -3.28
C LEU A 245 -11.82 2.42 -1.92
N ILE A 246 -11.84 1.61 -0.86
CA ILE A 246 -11.35 1.96 0.48
C ILE A 246 -10.21 1.05 0.89
N THR A 247 -9.04 1.64 1.20
CA THR A 247 -7.95 0.95 1.88
C THR A 247 -8.22 0.97 3.38
N THR A 248 -8.13 -0.18 4.08
CA THR A 248 -8.53 -0.25 5.49
C THR A 248 -7.73 -1.26 6.30
N ASN A 249 -7.54 -0.93 7.60
CA ASN A 249 -7.02 -1.84 8.62
C ASN A 249 -8.09 -2.80 9.18
N HIS A 250 -9.38 -2.57 8.85
CA HIS A 250 -10.53 -3.32 9.37
C HIS A 250 -11.38 -3.87 8.21
N PRO A 251 -10.83 -4.73 7.34
CA PRO A 251 -11.53 -5.14 6.12
C PRO A 251 -12.84 -5.87 6.39
N ALA A 252 -12.90 -6.73 7.40
CA ALA A 252 -14.13 -7.46 7.74
C ALA A 252 -15.26 -6.51 8.15
N GLU A 253 -14.96 -5.51 8.97
CA GLU A 253 -15.95 -4.53 9.44
C GLU A 253 -16.41 -3.61 8.30
N VAL A 254 -15.48 -3.12 7.46
CA VAL A 254 -15.81 -2.30 6.30
C VAL A 254 -16.71 -3.06 5.32
N MET A 255 -16.37 -4.31 5.01
CA MET A 255 -17.19 -5.17 4.14
C MET A 255 -18.61 -5.37 4.71
N ARG A 256 -18.73 -5.57 6.03
CA ARG A 256 -20.03 -5.70 6.73
C ARG A 256 -20.84 -4.40 6.62
N ILE A 257 -20.23 -3.23 6.81
CA ILE A 257 -20.88 -1.93 6.68
C ILE A 257 -21.37 -1.72 5.26
N LEU A 258 -20.52 -1.94 4.26
CA LEU A 258 -20.88 -1.77 2.85
C LEU A 258 -22.03 -2.70 2.43
N ALA A 259 -22.00 -3.99 2.85
CA ALA A 259 -23.06 -4.94 2.59
C ALA A 259 -24.39 -4.54 3.22
N LYS A 260 -24.37 -4.05 4.48
CA LYS A 260 -25.56 -3.52 5.20
C LYS A 260 -26.26 -2.42 4.41
N HIS A 261 -25.51 -1.62 3.64
CA HIS A 261 -26.02 -0.51 2.85
C HIS A 261 -26.20 -0.83 1.35
N GLY A 262 -26.03 -2.07 0.94
CA GLY A 262 -26.17 -2.50 -0.47
C GLY A 262 -25.08 -1.92 -1.39
N LEU A 263 -23.91 -1.62 -0.84
CA LEU A 263 -22.77 -1.03 -1.55
C LEU A 263 -21.69 -2.03 -1.94
N ARG A 264 -21.86 -3.29 -1.55
CA ARG A 264 -21.00 -4.42 -1.89
C ARG A 264 -21.85 -5.63 -2.28
#